data_6b98ea636069ef54f183ce154cefaf49
#
_entry.id   6b98ea636069ef54f183ce154cefaf49
#
_cell.length_a   1.000
_cell.length_b   1.000
_cell.length_c   1.000
_cell.angle_alpha   90.00
_cell.angle_beta   90.00
_cell.angle_gamma   90.00
#
_symmetry.space_group_name_H-M   'P 1'
#
loop_
_entity.id
_entity.type
_entity.pdbx_description
1 polymer ?
#
loop_
_entity_poly.entity_id
_entity_poly.type
_entity_poly.pdbx_seq_one_letter_code
_entity_poly.pdbx_strand_id
1 'polypeptide(L)'
;MQKENKVYNITPANRVGSVQEYYFSRKLKEVAEMNAAGKNVINLGIGSPDLPPSEQTIETLCEHARKPNEHGYQPYVGIPELRKGFADWYKKWYDVDLDPKTEIQPLIGSKEGILHISLAFLNPGDGVLVPNPGYPTYSSVSKLVEANLIPYKLKEELGWQPDFEELEKMDLSNVKLMWTNYPNMPTRSEERR
;
A
#
# COMPACT_ATOMS: atom_id res chain seq x y z
N MET A 1 -52.74 9.03 12.60
CA MET A 1 -51.70 8.00 12.70
C MET A 1 -50.36 8.71 12.78
N GLN A 2 -49.79 8.85 13.98
CA GLN A 2 -48.44 9.35 14.14
C GLN A 2 -47.46 8.27 13.66
N LYS A 3 -46.61 8.58 12.68
CA LYS A 3 -45.49 7.71 12.28
C LYS A 3 -44.49 7.74 13.41
N GLU A 4 -44.32 6.65 14.16
CA GLU A 4 -43.17 6.47 15.05
C GLU A 4 -41.91 6.56 14.23
N ASN A 5 -41.09 7.58 14.51
CA ASN A 5 -39.76 7.67 13.96
C ASN A 5 -38.90 6.57 14.61
N LYS A 6 -38.78 5.44 13.94
CA LYS A 6 -37.90 4.36 14.33
C LYS A 6 -36.47 4.83 14.17
N VAL A 7 -35.80 5.15 15.27
CA VAL A 7 -34.35 5.46 15.28
C VAL A 7 -33.60 4.14 15.09
N TYR A 8 -33.02 3.95 13.90
CA TYR A 8 -32.14 2.81 13.62
C TYR A 8 -30.77 3.09 14.20
N ASN A 9 -30.35 2.30 15.17
CA ASN A 9 -28.99 2.38 15.75
C ASN A 9 -28.06 1.50 14.92
N ILE A 10 -27.31 2.10 13.99
CA ILE A 10 -26.36 1.40 13.12
C ILE A 10 -24.99 1.53 13.75
N THR A 11 -24.43 0.40 14.21
CA THR A 11 -23.08 0.35 14.78
C THR A 11 -22.09 -0.13 13.72
N PRO A 12 -20.86 0.47 13.64
CA PRO A 12 -19.81 -0.04 12.78
C PRO A 12 -19.39 -1.46 13.15
N ALA A 13 -18.84 -2.20 12.19
CA ALA A 13 -18.26 -3.52 12.46
C ALA A 13 -17.10 -3.42 13.45
N ASN A 14 -16.90 -4.43 14.30
CA ASN A 14 -15.86 -4.43 15.35
C ASN A 14 -14.44 -4.14 14.81
N ARG A 15 -14.13 -4.65 13.60
CA ARG A 15 -12.84 -4.44 12.94
C ARG A 15 -12.52 -2.97 12.67
N VAL A 16 -13.54 -2.11 12.52
CA VAL A 16 -13.36 -0.67 12.33
C VAL A 16 -12.80 0.01 13.57
N GLY A 17 -13.10 -0.52 14.77
CA GLY A 17 -12.54 -0.03 16.03
C GLY A 17 -11.01 -0.20 16.16
N SER A 18 -10.42 -1.10 15.39
CA SER A 18 -8.96 -1.29 15.34
C SER A 18 -8.25 -0.29 14.39
N VAL A 19 -9.00 0.42 13.56
CA VAL A 19 -8.46 1.41 12.59
C VAL A 19 -8.28 2.74 13.31
N GLN A 20 -7.03 3.17 13.41
CA GLN A 20 -6.69 4.49 13.95
C GLN A 20 -6.49 5.50 12.83
N GLU A 21 -6.79 6.77 13.11
CA GLU A 21 -6.46 7.84 12.18
C GLU A 21 -4.96 7.79 11.84
N TYR A 22 -4.67 7.92 10.54
CA TYR A 22 -3.30 7.90 10.06
C TYR A 22 -2.48 9.03 10.69
N TYR A 23 -1.39 8.67 11.35
CA TYR A 23 -0.56 9.61 12.12
C TYR A 23 -0.22 10.89 11.35
N PHE A 24 0.18 10.75 10.08
CA PHE A 24 0.55 11.90 9.25
C PHE A 24 -0.65 12.80 8.89
N SER A 25 -1.87 12.26 8.76
CA SER A 25 -3.08 13.08 8.56
C SER A 25 -3.26 14.07 9.71
N ARG A 26 -3.16 13.58 10.93
CA ARG A 26 -3.23 14.41 12.13
C ARG A 26 -2.09 15.44 12.20
N LYS A 27 -0.85 15.03 11.88
CA LYS A 27 0.31 15.93 11.91
C LYS A 27 0.27 17.00 10.82
N LEU A 28 -0.24 16.67 9.63
CA LEU A 28 -0.44 17.67 8.58
C LEU A 28 -1.45 18.72 8.98
N LYS A 29 -2.54 18.33 9.65
CA LYS A 29 -3.53 19.27 10.18
C LYS A 29 -2.90 20.21 11.22
N GLU A 30 -2.14 19.66 12.16
CA GLU A 30 -1.40 20.43 13.16
C GLU A 30 -0.44 21.44 12.52
N VAL A 31 0.35 21.04 11.52
CA VAL A 31 1.27 21.92 10.77
C VAL A 31 0.48 23.02 10.04
N ALA A 32 -0.64 22.68 9.41
CA ALA A 32 -1.49 23.65 8.74
C ALA A 32 -2.05 24.70 9.71
N GLU A 33 -2.52 24.30 10.88
CA GLU A 33 -2.99 25.19 11.95
C GLU A 33 -1.84 26.10 12.46
N MET A 34 -0.64 25.55 12.65
CA MET A 34 0.54 26.32 13.05
C MET A 34 0.92 27.38 11.99
N ASN A 35 0.86 27.01 10.70
CA ASN A 35 1.17 27.94 9.62
C ASN A 35 0.08 29.01 9.44
N ALA A 36 -1.19 28.67 9.63
CA ALA A 36 -2.26 29.64 9.69
C ALA A 36 -2.08 30.66 10.84
N ALA A 37 -1.45 30.24 11.94
CA ALA A 37 -1.07 31.11 13.07
C ALA A 37 0.28 31.85 12.85
N GLY A 38 0.86 31.80 11.65
CA GLY A 38 2.07 32.54 11.27
C GLY A 38 3.40 31.91 11.71
N LYS A 39 3.43 30.65 12.13
CA LYS A 39 4.66 29.99 12.62
C LYS A 39 5.65 29.56 11.53
N ASN A 40 5.23 29.58 10.27
CA ASN A 40 6.08 29.22 9.11
C ASN A 40 6.81 27.88 9.26
N VAL A 41 6.11 26.84 9.69
CA VAL A 41 6.67 25.50 9.88
C VAL A 41 6.95 24.85 8.53
N ILE A 42 8.19 24.41 8.33
CA ILE A 42 8.61 23.64 7.14
C ILE A 42 8.26 22.16 7.38
N ASN A 43 7.42 21.61 6.50
CA ASN A 43 7.02 20.21 6.59
C ASN A 43 8.00 19.29 5.85
N LEU A 44 8.77 18.52 6.60
CA LEU A 44 9.67 17.48 6.07
C LEU A 44 9.14 16.05 6.33
N GLY A 45 7.91 15.93 6.85
CA GLY A 45 7.34 14.64 7.26
C GLY A 45 6.73 13.83 6.11
N ILE A 46 6.39 14.47 4.99
CA ILE A 46 5.85 13.80 3.80
C ILE A 46 6.65 14.20 2.58
N GLY A 47 7.23 13.18 1.92
CA GLY A 47 7.83 13.33 0.61
C GLY A 47 6.74 13.33 -0.47
N SER A 48 6.61 14.43 -1.19
CA SER A 48 5.76 14.53 -2.37
C SER A 48 6.65 14.85 -3.57
N PRO A 49 6.38 14.29 -4.76
CA PRO A 49 7.07 14.76 -5.97
C PRO A 49 6.83 16.27 -6.14
N ASP A 50 7.88 17.01 -6.38
CA ASP A 50 7.87 18.47 -6.59
C ASP A 50 8.04 18.85 -8.08
N LEU A 51 8.41 17.88 -8.91
CA LEU A 51 8.50 18.02 -10.34
C LEU A 51 7.26 17.41 -11.04
N PRO A 52 6.79 18.03 -12.13
CA PRO A 52 5.73 17.44 -12.95
C PRO A 52 6.21 16.16 -13.62
N PRO A 53 5.30 15.29 -14.10
CA PRO A 53 5.63 14.24 -15.05
C PRO A 53 6.32 14.80 -16.30
N SER A 54 6.99 13.95 -17.08
CA SER A 54 7.57 14.40 -18.37
C SER A 54 6.49 14.97 -19.28
N GLU A 55 6.86 15.96 -20.08
CA GLU A 55 5.96 16.58 -21.05
C GLU A 55 5.33 15.53 -21.99
N GLN A 56 6.14 14.56 -22.44
CA GLN A 56 5.65 13.45 -23.25
C GLN A 56 4.53 12.66 -22.55
N THR A 57 4.64 12.41 -21.24
CA THR A 57 3.60 11.71 -20.47
C THR A 57 2.31 12.52 -20.42
N ILE A 58 2.43 13.84 -20.21
CA ILE A 58 1.29 14.75 -20.14
C ILE A 58 0.59 14.83 -21.50
N GLU A 59 1.34 15.01 -22.58
CA GLU A 59 0.79 15.11 -23.93
C GLU A 59 0.11 13.81 -24.36
N THR A 60 0.71 12.65 -24.08
CA THR A 60 0.11 11.34 -24.35
C THR A 60 -1.22 11.19 -23.60
N LEU A 61 -1.28 11.54 -22.31
CA LEU A 61 -2.51 11.53 -21.54
C LEU A 61 -3.59 12.43 -22.16
N CYS A 62 -3.22 13.67 -22.53
CA CYS A 62 -4.14 14.62 -23.15
C CYS A 62 -4.64 14.15 -24.53
N GLU A 63 -3.78 13.54 -25.33
CA GLU A 63 -4.15 12.97 -26.63
C GLU A 63 -5.21 11.87 -26.45
N HIS A 64 -4.93 10.89 -25.58
CA HIS A 64 -5.84 9.77 -25.34
C HIS A 64 -7.15 10.22 -24.69
N ALA A 65 -7.10 11.18 -23.77
CA ALA A 65 -8.30 11.73 -23.13
C ALA A 65 -9.26 12.44 -24.11
N ARG A 66 -8.77 12.87 -25.30
CA ARG A 66 -9.62 13.49 -26.34
C ARG A 66 -10.25 12.48 -27.30
N LYS A 67 -9.81 11.22 -27.29
CA LYS A 67 -10.32 10.19 -28.20
C LYS A 67 -11.69 9.70 -27.74
N PRO A 68 -12.75 9.81 -28.53
CA PRO A 68 -14.13 9.55 -28.07
C PRO A 68 -14.42 8.08 -27.74
N ASN A 69 -13.59 7.16 -28.19
CA ASN A 69 -13.78 5.72 -28.04
C ASN A 69 -12.87 5.08 -26.96
N GLU A 70 -12.16 5.88 -26.18
CA GLU A 70 -11.25 5.39 -25.13
C GLU A 70 -11.80 5.56 -23.70
N HIS A 71 -13.10 5.86 -23.55
CA HIS A 71 -13.77 6.15 -22.25
C HIS A 71 -14.71 5.04 -21.81
N GLY A 72 -14.73 3.90 -22.47
CA GLY A 72 -15.61 2.77 -22.15
C GLY A 72 -15.16 1.99 -20.92
N TYR A 73 -16.01 1.05 -20.49
CA TYR A 73 -15.64 0.08 -19.46
C TYR A 73 -14.42 -0.73 -19.89
N GLN A 74 -13.50 -0.92 -18.97
CA GLN A 74 -12.28 -1.71 -19.17
C GLN A 74 -12.40 -3.08 -18.50
N PRO A 75 -11.63 -4.10 -18.97
CA PRO A 75 -11.56 -5.39 -18.31
C PRO A 75 -11.06 -5.28 -16.86
N TYR A 76 -11.55 -6.11 -15.96
CA TYR A 76 -11.12 -6.16 -14.55
C TYR A 76 -9.61 -6.36 -14.38
N VAL A 77 -8.99 -7.06 -15.32
CA VAL A 77 -7.55 -7.33 -15.33
C VAL A 77 -6.72 -6.19 -15.95
N GLY A 78 -7.34 -5.10 -16.35
CA GLY A 78 -6.72 -4.01 -17.10
C GLY A 78 -6.62 -4.27 -18.61
N ILE A 79 -6.39 -3.21 -19.39
CA ILE A 79 -6.25 -3.32 -20.84
C ILE A 79 -4.96 -4.06 -21.23
N PRO A 80 -4.96 -4.82 -22.35
CA PRO A 80 -3.79 -5.58 -22.76
C PRO A 80 -2.52 -4.75 -22.94
N GLU A 81 -2.66 -3.54 -23.46
CA GLU A 81 -1.56 -2.60 -23.69
C GLU A 81 -0.87 -2.18 -22.39
N LEU A 82 -1.64 -1.90 -21.33
CA LEU A 82 -1.10 -1.54 -20.03
C LEU A 82 -0.34 -2.73 -19.42
N ARG A 83 -0.93 -3.93 -19.48
CA ARG A 83 -0.30 -5.15 -18.95
C ARG A 83 0.98 -5.49 -19.70
N LYS A 84 0.96 -5.36 -21.04
CA LYS A 84 2.16 -5.50 -21.87
C LYS A 84 3.22 -4.46 -21.51
N GLY A 85 2.83 -3.21 -21.30
CA GLY A 85 3.74 -2.14 -20.89
C GLY A 85 4.46 -2.47 -19.58
N PHE A 86 3.77 -3.05 -18.59
CA PHE A 86 4.41 -3.55 -17.36
C PHE A 86 5.39 -4.67 -17.64
N ALA A 87 5.02 -5.68 -18.46
CA ALA A 87 5.91 -6.78 -18.80
C ALA A 87 7.19 -6.28 -19.49
N ASP A 88 7.03 -5.41 -20.49
CA ASP A 88 8.16 -4.82 -21.23
C ASP A 88 9.08 -4.01 -20.30
N TRP A 89 8.51 -3.30 -19.32
CA TRP A 89 9.26 -2.51 -18.34
C TRP A 89 10.07 -3.40 -17.40
N TYR A 90 9.47 -4.47 -16.86
CA TYR A 90 10.17 -5.44 -16.02
C TYR A 90 11.29 -6.17 -16.80
N LYS A 91 11.03 -6.54 -18.06
CA LYS A 91 12.07 -7.13 -18.91
C LYS A 91 13.23 -6.17 -19.13
N LYS A 92 12.94 -4.91 -19.45
CA LYS A 92 13.96 -3.91 -19.76
C LYS A 92 14.87 -3.58 -18.56
N TRP A 93 14.30 -3.44 -17.36
CA TRP A 93 15.02 -2.88 -16.22
C TRP A 93 15.51 -3.93 -15.23
N TYR A 94 14.89 -5.10 -15.20
CA TYR A 94 15.21 -6.16 -14.23
C TYR A 94 15.54 -7.48 -14.87
N ASP A 95 15.45 -7.60 -16.21
CA ASP A 95 15.60 -8.85 -16.98
C ASP A 95 14.65 -9.95 -16.50
N VAL A 96 13.43 -9.56 -16.09
CA VAL A 96 12.37 -10.46 -15.67
C VAL A 96 11.35 -10.60 -16.80
N ASP A 97 11.12 -11.82 -17.26
CA ASP A 97 10.07 -12.14 -18.20
C ASP A 97 8.76 -12.42 -17.46
N LEU A 98 7.70 -11.68 -17.82
CA LEU A 98 6.36 -11.84 -17.26
C LEU A 98 5.36 -12.08 -18.40
N ASP A 99 4.47 -13.05 -18.23
CA ASP A 99 3.31 -13.19 -19.12
C ASP A 99 2.28 -12.10 -18.80
N PRO A 100 2.05 -11.14 -19.72
CA PRO A 100 1.08 -10.08 -19.47
C PRO A 100 -0.36 -10.57 -19.30
N LYS A 101 -0.67 -11.82 -19.65
CA LYS A 101 -2.03 -12.37 -19.52
C LYS A 101 -2.32 -12.96 -18.14
N THR A 102 -1.32 -13.48 -17.46
CA THR A 102 -1.49 -14.29 -16.24
C THR A 102 -0.73 -13.77 -15.03
N GLU A 103 0.36 -12.98 -15.23
CA GLU A 103 1.27 -12.59 -14.15
C GLU A 103 1.24 -11.10 -13.82
N ILE A 104 0.35 -10.32 -14.46
CA ILE A 104 0.24 -8.88 -14.23
C ILE A 104 -1.18 -8.50 -13.89
N GLN A 105 -1.36 -7.87 -12.72
CA GLN A 105 -2.59 -7.23 -12.29
C GLN A 105 -2.33 -5.75 -12.01
N PRO A 106 -2.75 -4.83 -12.89
CA PRO A 106 -2.66 -3.40 -12.64
C PRO A 106 -3.49 -2.98 -11.42
N LEU A 107 -2.97 -2.05 -10.65
CA LEU A 107 -3.57 -1.52 -9.43
C LEU A 107 -3.53 0.01 -9.47
N ILE A 108 -4.44 0.69 -8.75
CA ILE A 108 -4.40 2.14 -8.54
C ILE A 108 -3.22 2.54 -7.65
N GLY A 109 -2.71 1.60 -6.87
CA GLY A 109 -1.53 1.76 -6.03
C GLY A 109 -1.28 0.54 -5.17
N SER A 110 -0.10 0.46 -4.54
CA SER A 110 0.33 -0.69 -3.74
C SER A 110 -0.60 -0.99 -2.56
N LYS A 111 -1.25 0.02 -1.97
CA LYS A 111 -2.20 -0.19 -0.85
C LYS A 111 -3.40 -1.05 -1.24
N GLU A 112 -3.91 -0.86 -2.45
CA GLU A 112 -4.99 -1.69 -3.01
C GLU A 112 -4.54 -3.15 -3.13
N GLY A 113 -3.35 -3.39 -3.68
CA GLY A 113 -2.79 -4.73 -3.80
C GLY A 113 -2.56 -5.40 -2.45
N ILE A 114 -2.05 -4.67 -1.46
CA ILE A 114 -1.85 -5.18 -0.10
C ILE A 114 -3.20 -5.63 0.49
N LEU A 115 -4.25 -4.82 0.33
CA LEU A 115 -5.59 -5.18 0.81
C LEU A 115 -6.15 -6.42 0.08
N HIS A 116 -6.07 -6.44 -1.24
CA HIS A 116 -6.63 -7.54 -2.03
C HIS A 116 -5.91 -8.86 -1.77
N ILE A 117 -4.57 -8.86 -1.69
CA ILE A 117 -3.79 -10.04 -1.34
C ILE A 117 -4.15 -10.53 0.07
N SER A 118 -4.26 -9.60 1.03
CA SER A 118 -4.64 -9.98 2.39
C SER A 118 -6.04 -10.59 2.45
N LEU A 119 -7.01 -10.01 1.74
CA LEU A 119 -8.37 -10.57 1.67
C LEU A 119 -8.44 -11.93 0.95
N ALA A 120 -7.56 -12.15 -0.04
CA ALA A 120 -7.57 -13.39 -0.82
C ALA A 120 -6.93 -14.57 -0.07
N PHE A 121 -5.93 -14.30 0.81
CA PHE A 121 -5.11 -15.36 1.39
C PHE A 121 -5.21 -15.50 2.90
N LEU A 122 -5.83 -14.55 3.61
CA LEU A 122 -5.90 -14.54 5.07
C LEU A 122 -7.33 -14.70 5.57
N ASN A 123 -7.49 -15.58 6.54
CA ASN A 123 -8.67 -15.66 7.39
C ASN A 123 -8.40 -14.94 8.74
N PRO A 124 -9.44 -14.57 9.50
CA PRO A 124 -9.26 -14.10 10.87
C PRO A 124 -8.40 -15.07 11.70
N GLY A 125 -7.35 -14.55 12.34
CA GLY A 125 -6.42 -15.33 13.16
C GLY A 125 -5.22 -15.93 12.42
N ASP A 126 -5.18 -15.93 11.09
CA ASP A 126 -3.99 -16.35 10.34
C ASP A 126 -2.80 -15.41 10.61
N GLY A 127 -1.60 -15.96 10.73
CA GLY A 127 -0.38 -15.23 11.03
C GLY A 127 0.14 -14.45 9.83
N VAL A 128 0.54 -13.19 10.06
CA VAL A 128 1.18 -12.32 9.07
C VAL A 128 2.47 -11.72 9.64
N LEU A 129 3.58 -12.01 9.01
CA LEU A 129 4.87 -11.37 9.31
C LEU A 129 4.92 -9.98 8.67
N VAL A 130 5.18 -8.97 9.50
CA VAL A 130 5.32 -7.57 9.07
C VAL A 130 6.65 -6.99 9.51
N PRO A 131 7.34 -6.19 8.66
CA PRO A 131 8.62 -5.59 9.01
C PRO A 131 8.45 -4.51 10.09
N ASN A 132 9.41 -4.42 11.02
CA ASN A 132 9.48 -3.38 12.03
C ASN A 132 10.93 -2.85 12.17
N PRO A 133 11.21 -1.59 11.76
CA PRO A 133 10.28 -0.60 11.17
C PRO A 133 9.80 -0.99 9.77
N GLY A 134 8.58 -0.59 9.41
CA GLY A 134 7.99 -0.93 8.13
C GLY A 134 6.87 0.01 7.71
N TYR A 135 6.41 -0.19 6.48
CA TYR A 135 5.33 0.61 5.92
C TYR A 135 4.00 0.35 6.67
N PRO A 136 3.36 1.39 7.24
CA PRO A 136 2.20 1.22 8.14
C PRO A 136 1.01 0.48 7.53
N THR A 137 0.89 0.44 6.21
CA THR A 137 -0.21 -0.21 5.51
C THR A 137 -0.24 -1.72 5.79
N TYR A 138 0.92 -2.37 5.90
CA TYR A 138 0.98 -3.81 6.21
C TYR A 138 0.27 -4.13 7.52
N SER A 139 0.62 -3.41 8.58
CA SER A 139 -0.01 -3.58 9.90
C SER A 139 -1.49 -3.18 9.91
N SER A 140 -1.84 -2.08 9.24
CA SER A 140 -3.23 -1.59 9.21
C SER A 140 -4.17 -2.53 8.48
N VAL A 141 -3.73 -3.06 7.33
CA VAL A 141 -4.52 -4.02 6.54
C VAL A 141 -4.62 -5.36 7.29
N SER A 142 -3.51 -5.86 7.87
CA SER A 142 -3.56 -7.11 8.66
C SER A 142 -4.57 -7.04 9.79
N LYS A 143 -4.64 -5.90 10.50
CA LYS A 143 -5.67 -5.67 11.54
C LYS A 143 -7.08 -5.61 10.96
N LEU A 144 -7.25 -4.97 9.79
CA LEU A 144 -8.56 -4.82 9.16
C LEU A 144 -9.15 -6.17 8.73
N VAL A 145 -8.29 -7.10 8.28
CA VAL A 145 -8.72 -8.47 7.93
C VAL A 145 -8.70 -9.42 9.13
N GLU A 146 -8.50 -8.90 10.36
CA GLU A 146 -8.49 -9.64 11.61
C GLU A 146 -7.41 -10.74 11.68
N ALA A 147 -6.30 -10.55 10.93
CA ALA A 147 -5.15 -11.44 10.98
C ALA A 147 -4.30 -11.19 12.24
N ASN A 148 -3.58 -12.21 12.66
CA ASN A 148 -2.61 -12.15 13.76
C ASN A 148 -1.30 -11.53 13.26
N LEU A 149 -1.04 -10.28 13.67
CA LEU A 149 0.12 -9.52 13.26
C LEU A 149 1.35 -9.93 14.07
N ILE A 150 2.37 -10.43 13.38
CA ILE A 150 3.64 -10.90 13.97
C ILE A 150 4.76 -10.00 13.43
N PRO A 151 5.29 -9.05 14.22
CA PRO A 151 6.37 -8.19 13.77
C PRO A 151 7.71 -8.94 13.74
N TYR A 152 8.48 -8.81 12.67
CA TYR A 152 9.88 -9.18 12.63
C TYR A 152 10.76 -7.93 12.57
N LYS A 153 11.86 -7.96 13.29
CA LYS A 153 12.72 -6.78 13.44
C LYS A 153 13.67 -6.64 12.25
N LEU A 154 13.79 -5.41 11.78
CA LEU A 154 14.87 -4.98 10.92
C LEU A 154 15.87 -4.20 11.79
N LYS A 155 17.12 -4.67 11.89
CA LYS A 155 18.13 -4.11 12.77
C LYS A 155 19.16 -3.33 11.97
N GLU A 156 19.58 -2.17 12.49
CA GLU A 156 20.56 -1.31 11.83
C GLU A 156 21.90 -2.03 11.65
N GLU A 157 22.34 -2.77 12.65
CA GLU A 157 23.57 -3.57 12.63
C GLU A 157 23.56 -4.69 11.58
N LEU A 158 22.38 -5.10 11.11
CA LEU A 158 22.21 -6.04 9.99
C LEU A 158 21.90 -5.33 8.66
N GLY A 159 22.14 -4.01 8.58
CA GLY A 159 21.83 -3.21 7.40
C GLY A 159 20.34 -3.13 7.09
N TRP A 160 19.49 -3.23 8.12
CA TRP A 160 18.02 -3.26 8.03
C TRP A 160 17.47 -4.45 7.25
N GLN A 161 18.23 -5.55 7.20
CA GLN A 161 17.78 -6.84 6.69
C GLN A 161 17.00 -7.62 7.76
N PRO A 162 16.12 -8.57 7.37
CA PRO A 162 15.51 -9.49 8.33
C PRO A 162 16.60 -10.30 9.07
N ASP A 163 16.41 -10.46 10.37
CA ASP A 163 17.22 -11.36 11.16
C ASP A 163 16.72 -12.79 10.97
N PHE A 164 17.33 -13.54 10.05
CA PHE A 164 16.91 -14.89 9.72
C PHE A 164 17.11 -15.85 10.87
N GLU A 165 18.14 -15.66 11.72
CA GLU A 165 18.35 -16.49 12.91
C GLU A 165 17.23 -16.27 13.96
N GLU A 166 16.71 -15.04 14.07
CA GLU A 166 15.56 -14.76 14.93
C GLU A 166 14.28 -15.38 14.32
N LEU A 167 14.08 -15.25 13.01
CA LEU A 167 12.92 -15.80 12.31
C LEU A 167 12.85 -17.33 12.42
N GLU A 168 13.97 -18.03 12.28
CA GLU A 168 14.05 -19.49 12.41
C GLU A 168 13.65 -20.00 13.81
N LYS A 169 13.78 -19.16 14.84
CA LYS A 169 13.39 -19.51 16.22
C LYS A 169 11.93 -19.22 16.54
N MET A 170 11.22 -18.52 15.66
CA MET A 170 9.82 -18.19 15.84
C MET A 170 8.92 -19.37 15.50
N ASP A 171 7.78 -19.47 16.20
CA ASP A 171 6.70 -20.37 15.76
C ASP A 171 5.98 -19.75 14.56
N LEU A 172 6.27 -20.27 13.38
CA LEU A 172 5.69 -19.84 12.11
C LEU A 172 4.58 -20.77 11.60
N SER A 173 4.13 -21.72 12.42
CA SER A 173 3.18 -22.76 12.02
C SER A 173 1.84 -22.25 11.49
N ASN A 174 1.40 -21.08 11.99
CA ASN A 174 0.16 -20.40 11.53
C ASN A 174 0.42 -19.22 10.60
N VAL A 175 1.66 -18.96 10.17
CA VAL A 175 1.99 -17.86 9.29
C VAL A 175 1.68 -18.23 7.85
N LYS A 176 0.90 -17.39 7.18
CA LYS A 176 0.53 -17.56 5.76
C LYS A 176 1.11 -16.50 4.85
N LEU A 177 1.49 -15.34 5.40
CA LEU A 177 1.97 -14.22 4.60
C LEU A 177 3.12 -13.52 5.31
N MET A 178 4.14 -13.15 4.55
CA MET A 178 5.22 -12.28 4.97
C MET A 178 5.31 -11.08 4.03
N TRP A 179 5.24 -9.88 4.58
CA TRP A 179 5.47 -8.66 3.82
C TRP A 179 6.95 -8.29 3.84
N THR A 180 7.52 -8.10 2.65
CA THR A 180 8.86 -7.55 2.45
C THR A 180 8.79 -6.33 1.54
N ASN A 181 9.69 -5.37 1.73
CA ASN A 181 9.71 -4.14 0.94
C ASN A 181 11.15 -3.62 0.81
N TYR A 182 11.66 -3.59 -0.41
CA TYR A 182 12.99 -3.06 -0.70
C TYR A 182 12.94 -2.22 -1.97
N PRO A 183 13.50 -0.99 -1.93
CA PRO A 183 14.04 -0.28 -0.76
C PRO A 183 13.03 -0.17 0.38
N ASN A 184 13.45 -0.50 1.62
CA ASN A 184 12.51 -0.53 2.75
C ASN A 184 12.05 0.87 3.17
N MET A 185 10.76 1.02 3.39
CA MET A 185 10.19 2.23 3.98
C MET A 185 9.95 1.98 5.49
N PRO A 186 10.51 2.80 6.43
CA PRO A 186 11.12 4.11 6.21
C PRO A 186 12.66 4.13 6.12
N THR A 187 13.38 3.01 6.30
CA THR A 187 14.84 3.00 6.44
C THR A 187 15.59 3.29 5.15
N ARG A 188 14.94 3.10 4.00
CA ARG A 188 15.51 3.20 2.66
C ARG A 188 16.69 2.26 2.39
N SER A 189 16.84 1.24 3.22
CA SER A 189 17.82 0.18 2.97
C SER A 189 17.46 -0.61 1.72
N GLU A 190 18.47 -0.98 0.95
CA GLU A 190 18.35 -1.77 -0.26
C GLU A 190 19.03 -3.13 -0.07
N GLU A 191 18.45 -4.17 -0.62
CA GLU A 191 19.14 -5.43 -0.78
C GLU A 191 20.14 -5.27 -1.93
N ARG A 192 21.43 -5.43 -1.63
CA ARG A 192 22.46 -5.50 -2.67
C ARG A 192 22.50 -6.90 -3.23
N ARG A 193 22.21 -7.01 -4.52
CA ARG A 193 22.45 -8.23 -5.29
C ARG A 193 23.94 -8.38 -5.60
#